data_fd61d2c2aec9938e98dd3e0dffe54f6b
#
_entry.id   fd61d2c2aec9938e98dd3e0dffe54f6b
#
_cell.length_a   1.000
_cell.length_b   1.000
_cell.length_c   1.000
_cell.angle_alpha   90.00
_cell.angle_beta   90.00
_cell.angle_gamma   90.00
#
_symmetry.space_group_name_H-M   'P 1'
#
loop_
_entity.id
_entity.type
_entity.pdbx_description
1 polymer ?
#
loop_
_entity_poly.entity_id
_entity_poly.type
_entity_poly.pdbx_seq_one_letter_code
_entity_poly.pdbx_strand_id
1 'polypeptide(L)'
;RQMCIRDRDTTQRDTTRKKSFLDDIISGKNQDSLYYDVRNRTVYIYNQGDINYQNMNLKGDFMRVNMDEKIIYAHGKRDTIDGKPTVTNPTFTEGAANPYTMDTITYNIGSKKAKIKGVATQEGDGWLIGNNVKKMDDNTIHIQDGKYTTCDQTDHPHFYLAMTKAKVIPGKKVVTGPAYLVLE
;
A
#
# COMPACT_ATOMS: atom_id res chain seq x y z
N ARG A 1 27.07 -49.72 46.38
CA ARG A 1 27.76 -48.89 45.38
C ARG A 1 26.71 -48.13 44.59
N GLN A 2 26.54 -46.88 44.95
CA GLN A 2 25.66 -45.93 44.23
C GLN A 2 26.46 -45.36 43.05
N MET A 3 26.00 -45.58 41.84
CA MET A 3 26.51 -44.93 40.64
C MET A 3 25.81 -43.57 40.48
N CYS A 4 26.53 -42.50 40.68
CA CYS A 4 26.10 -41.15 40.30
C CYS A 4 26.21 -41.03 38.78
N ILE A 5 25.06 -40.93 38.12
CA ILE A 5 24.99 -40.49 36.73
C ILE A 5 25.20 -38.98 36.72
N ARG A 6 26.34 -38.53 36.20
CA ARG A 6 26.60 -37.12 35.92
C ARG A 6 25.68 -36.72 34.77
N ASP A 7 24.75 -35.86 35.07
CA ASP A 7 24.01 -35.16 34.05
C ASP A 7 25.00 -34.33 33.23
N ARG A 8 25.05 -34.65 31.93
CA ARG A 8 25.75 -33.81 30.96
C ARG A 8 25.02 -32.47 30.87
N ASP A 9 25.78 -31.42 31.15
CA ASP A 9 25.40 -30.05 30.86
C ASP A 9 24.75 -29.98 29.47
N THR A 10 23.49 -29.59 29.46
CA THR A 10 22.80 -29.14 28.26
C THR A 10 23.47 -27.83 27.87
N THR A 11 24.43 -27.91 26.97
CA THR A 11 24.97 -26.77 26.24
C THR A 11 23.77 -25.99 25.72
N GLN A 12 23.57 -24.81 26.28
CA GLN A 12 22.67 -23.81 25.74
C GLN A 12 23.01 -23.68 24.25
N ARG A 13 22.15 -24.20 23.39
CA ARG A 13 22.18 -23.83 21.98
C ARG A 13 21.90 -22.32 21.96
N ASP A 14 22.96 -21.60 21.70
CA ASP A 14 22.90 -20.20 21.35
C ASP A 14 22.01 -20.09 20.10
N THR A 15 20.73 -19.92 20.33
CA THR A 15 19.80 -19.57 19.27
C THR A 15 20.10 -18.12 18.94
N THR A 16 21.17 -17.89 18.19
CA THR A 16 21.28 -16.68 17.39
C THR A 16 20.01 -16.62 16.54
N ARG A 17 19.01 -15.93 17.03
CA ARG A 17 17.82 -15.59 16.26
C ARG A 17 18.34 -14.95 14.98
N LYS A 18 18.30 -15.68 13.87
CA LYS A 18 18.45 -15.08 12.54
C LYS A 18 17.57 -13.86 12.58
N LYS A 19 18.14 -12.67 12.37
CA LYS A 19 17.38 -11.43 12.27
C LYS A 19 16.17 -11.72 11.43
N SER A 20 14.97 -11.48 11.98
CA SER A 20 13.72 -11.65 11.27
C SER A 20 13.84 -10.90 9.95
N PHE A 21 13.42 -11.53 8.88
CA PHE A 21 13.42 -10.96 7.53
C PHE A 21 12.66 -9.62 7.46
N LEU A 22 11.71 -9.44 8.37
CA LEU A 22 10.92 -8.23 8.60
C LEU A 22 11.20 -7.72 10.00
N ASP A 23 11.21 -6.40 10.14
CA ASP A 23 11.44 -5.74 11.44
C ASP A 23 10.23 -5.88 12.38
N ASP A 24 9.07 -6.26 11.83
CA ASP A 24 7.81 -6.42 12.55
C ASP A 24 6.94 -7.53 11.94
N ILE A 25 5.85 -7.89 12.60
CA ILE A 25 4.89 -8.90 12.16
C ILE A 25 3.92 -8.26 11.17
N ILE A 26 3.77 -8.87 9.99
CA ILE A 26 2.67 -8.57 9.08
C ILE A 26 1.44 -9.31 9.61
N SER A 27 0.42 -8.57 10.01
CA SER A 27 -0.88 -9.14 10.34
C SER A 27 -1.85 -8.91 9.19
N GLY A 28 -2.63 -9.92 8.85
CA GLY A 28 -3.59 -9.85 7.75
C GLY A 28 -4.90 -10.52 8.13
N LYS A 29 -6.00 -9.99 7.57
CA LYS A 29 -7.34 -10.58 7.61
C LYS A 29 -7.87 -10.66 6.18
N ASN A 30 -8.72 -11.62 5.92
CA ASN A 30 -9.42 -11.77 4.64
C ASN A 30 -10.80 -12.38 4.89
N GLN A 31 -11.71 -12.23 3.94
CA GLN A 31 -13.05 -12.81 4.04
C GLN A 31 -13.18 -14.16 3.33
N ASP A 32 -12.32 -14.44 2.35
CA ASP A 32 -12.44 -15.64 1.54
C ASP A 32 -11.23 -16.56 1.74
N SER A 33 -10.25 -16.51 0.85
CA SER A 33 -9.16 -17.48 0.80
C SER A 33 -7.78 -16.84 0.91
N LEU A 34 -6.88 -17.58 1.55
CA LEU A 34 -5.47 -17.27 1.62
C LEU A 34 -4.69 -18.47 1.07
N TYR A 35 -3.85 -18.22 0.09
CA TYR A 35 -2.98 -19.24 -0.49
C TYR A 35 -1.51 -18.88 -0.25
N TYR A 36 -0.74 -19.83 0.27
CA TYR A 36 0.69 -19.66 0.48
C TYR A 36 1.50 -20.56 -0.46
N ASP A 37 2.22 -19.96 -1.38
CA ASP A 37 3.20 -20.63 -2.22
C ASP A 37 4.53 -20.73 -1.47
N VAL A 38 4.82 -21.91 -0.96
CA VAL A 38 6.02 -22.19 -0.16
C VAL A 38 7.30 -22.05 -0.97
N ARG A 39 7.27 -22.40 -2.26
CA ARG A 39 8.46 -22.36 -3.13
C ARG A 39 8.89 -20.92 -3.41
N ASN A 40 7.92 -20.08 -3.76
CA ASN A 40 8.17 -18.68 -4.09
C ASN A 40 8.01 -17.75 -2.88
N ARG A 41 7.77 -18.30 -1.68
CA ARG A 41 7.54 -17.57 -0.43
C ARG A 41 6.58 -16.40 -0.61
N THR A 42 5.47 -16.68 -1.31
CA THR A 42 4.49 -15.66 -1.70
C THR A 42 3.13 -16.01 -1.12
N VAL A 43 2.51 -15.04 -0.45
CA VAL A 43 1.14 -15.13 0.06
C VAL A 43 0.22 -14.43 -0.92
N TYR A 44 -0.88 -15.09 -1.26
CA TYR A 44 -1.98 -14.53 -2.05
C TYR A 44 -3.21 -14.43 -1.14
N ILE A 45 -3.83 -13.26 -1.14
CA ILE A 45 -5.01 -12.97 -0.34
C ILE A 45 -6.12 -12.56 -1.29
N TYR A 46 -7.27 -13.20 -1.17
CA TYR A 46 -8.42 -12.99 -2.02
C TYR A 46 -9.60 -12.47 -1.20
N ASN A 47 -10.32 -11.53 -1.78
CA ASN A 47 -11.55 -10.95 -1.27
C ASN A 47 -11.39 -10.21 0.08
N GLN A 48 -11.42 -8.89 0.01
CA GLN A 48 -11.34 -7.96 1.15
C GLN A 48 -10.17 -8.24 2.11
N GLY A 49 -8.97 -8.38 1.53
CA GLY A 49 -7.76 -8.48 2.33
C GLY A 49 -7.48 -7.16 3.08
N ASP A 50 -7.02 -7.28 4.32
CA ASP A 50 -6.59 -6.17 5.17
C ASP A 50 -5.22 -6.53 5.74
N ILE A 51 -4.19 -5.81 5.31
CA ILE A 51 -2.80 -6.02 5.75
C ILE A 51 -2.38 -4.85 6.62
N ASN A 52 -1.91 -5.18 7.82
CA ASN A 52 -1.34 -4.22 8.74
C ASN A 52 0.15 -4.52 8.96
N TYR A 53 0.98 -3.50 8.81
CA TYR A 53 2.42 -3.58 9.06
C TYR A 53 2.92 -2.25 9.64
N GLN A 54 3.43 -2.28 10.88
CA GLN A 54 3.81 -1.08 11.63
C GLN A 54 2.65 -0.06 11.69
N ASN A 55 2.84 1.11 11.10
CA ASN A 55 1.83 2.17 10.99
C ASN A 55 1.12 2.21 9.62
N MET A 56 1.31 1.20 8.78
CA MET A 56 0.72 1.07 7.46
C MET A 56 -0.45 0.10 7.49
N ASN A 57 -1.56 0.48 6.89
CA ASN A 57 -2.72 -0.36 6.61
C ASN A 57 -3.00 -0.35 5.10
N LEU A 58 -3.12 -1.51 4.51
CA LEU A 58 -3.49 -1.70 3.11
C LEU A 58 -4.68 -2.64 3.01
N LYS A 59 -5.74 -2.17 2.39
CA LYS A 59 -6.94 -2.96 2.09
C LYS A 59 -7.09 -3.11 0.58
N GLY A 60 -7.62 -4.24 0.15
CA GLY A 60 -7.88 -4.50 -1.27
C GLY A 60 -8.48 -5.88 -1.51
N ASP A 61 -9.06 -6.09 -2.68
CA ASP A 61 -9.71 -7.37 -3.00
C ASP A 61 -8.72 -8.47 -3.36
N PHE A 62 -7.64 -8.11 -4.03
CA PHE A 62 -6.55 -9.03 -4.31
C PHE A 62 -5.24 -8.45 -3.81
N MET A 63 -4.51 -9.26 -3.07
CA MET A 63 -3.17 -8.90 -2.61
C MET A 63 -2.19 -10.04 -2.82
N ARG A 64 -0.96 -9.69 -3.16
CA ARG A 64 0.17 -10.61 -3.26
C ARG A 64 1.33 -10.08 -2.45
N VAL A 65 1.80 -10.84 -1.49
CA VAL A 65 2.94 -10.50 -0.63
C VAL A 65 4.09 -11.44 -0.95
N ASN A 66 5.13 -10.95 -1.61
CA ASN A 66 6.36 -11.68 -1.83
C ASN A 66 7.34 -11.37 -0.68
N MET A 67 7.67 -12.40 0.08
CA MET A 67 8.51 -12.25 1.27
C MET A 67 9.99 -12.03 0.92
N ASP A 68 10.49 -12.60 -0.17
CA ASP A 68 11.90 -12.48 -0.56
C ASP A 68 12.19 -11.10 -1.15
N GLU A 69 11.31 -10.60 -2.01
CA GLU A 69 11.42 -9.28 -2.61
C GLU A 69 10.97 -8.16 -1.68
N LYS A 70 10.29 -8.50 -0.58
CA LYS A 70 9.65 -7.55 0.34
C LYS A 70 8.63 -6.64 -0.35
N ILE A 71 7.89 -7.20 -1.31
CA ILE A 71 6.93 -6.47 -2.12
C ILE A 71 5.51 -6.91 -1.79
N ILE A 72 4.65 -5.92 -1.54
CA ILE A 72 3.21 -6.09 -1.50
C ILE A 72 2.63 -5.49 -2.77
N TYR A 73 1.87 -6.28 -3.50
CA TYR A 73 1.08 -5.82 -4.63
C TYR A 73 -0.41 -5.96 -4.28
N ALA A 74 -1.20 -4.94 -4.59
CA ALA A 74 -2.64 -5.00 -4.43
C ALA A 74 -3.35 -4.34 -5.61
N HIS A 75 -4.51 -4.86 -5.95
CA HIS A 75 -5.45 -4.25 -6.88
C HIS A 75 -6.90 -4.47 -6.44
N GLY A 76 -7.78 -3.63 -6.96
CA GLY A 76 -9.21 -3.77 -6.76
C GLY A 76 -9.84 -4.77 -7.70
N LYS A 77 -11.09 -5.09 -7.44
CA LYS A 77 -11.92 -5.94 -8.28
C LYS A 77 -12.92 -5.07 -9.06
N ARG A 78 -13.07 -5.39 -10.34
CA ARG A 78 -14.18 -4.88 -11.14
C ARG A 78 -15.23 -5.98 -11.19
N ASP A 79 -16.40 -5.68 -10.71
CA ASP A 79 -17.54 -6.61 -10.71
C ASP A 79 -18.78 -5.93 -11.29
N THR A 80 -19.78 -6.72 -11.63
CA THR A 80 -21.08 -6.20 -12.07
C THR A 80 -22.12 -6.69 -11.07
N ILE A 81 -22.61 -5.80 -10.24
CA ILE A 81 -23.66 -6.09 -9.28
C ILE A 81 -24.93 -5.45 -9.78
N ASP A 82 -26.01 -6.25 -9.94
CA ASP A 82 -27.32 -5.81 -10.46
C ASP A 82 -27.24 -5.06 -11.81
N GLY A 83 -26.34 -5.52 -12.71
CA GLY A 83 -26.16 -4.90 -14.03
C GLY A 83 -25.37 -3.57 -13.99
N LYS A 84 -24.91 -3.12 -12.84
CA LYS A 84 -24.07 -1.91 -12.70
C LYS A 84 -22.62 -2.28 -12.47
N PRO A 85 -21.67 -1.68 -13.21
CA PRO A 85 -20.25 -1.90 -12.96
C PRO A 85 -19.87 -1.31 -11.59
N THR A 86 -19.36 -2.16 -10.71
CA THR A 86 -18.86 -1.78 -9.39
C THR A 86 -17.36 -2.01 -9.36
N VAL A 87 -16.61 -1.02 -8.89
CA VAL A 87 -15.16 -1.10 -8.75
C VAL A 87 -14.84 -0.95 -7.27
N THR A 88 -14.19 -1.97 -6.70
CA THR A 88 -13.66 -1.89 -5.33
C THR A 88 -12.19 -1.56 -5.40
N ASN A 89 -11.84 -0.33 -5.06
CA ASN A 89 -10.46 0.15 -5.13
C ASN A 89 -9.69 -0.13 -3.85
N PRO A 90 -8.41 -0.52 -3.93
CA PRO A 90 -7.55 -0.63 -2.77
C PRO A 90 -7.42 0.71 -2.03
N THR A 91 -7.28 0.61 -0.71
CA THR A 91 -7.09 1.78 0.15
C THR A 91 -5.81 1.61 0.95
N PHE A 92 -4.93 2.59 0.92
CA PHE A 92 -3.68 2.64 1.65
C PHE A 92 -3.70 3.79 2.65
N THR A 93 -3.35 3.52 3.89
CA THR A 93 -3.23 4.51 4.96
C THR A 93 -1.88 4.34 5.65
N GLU A 94 -1.21 5.42 5.98
CA GLU A 94 0.03 5.41 6.74
C GLU A 94 0.02 6.49 7.82
N GLY A 95 0.06 6.06 9.07
CA GLY A 95 -0.01 6.95 10.22
C GLY A 95 -1.32 7.74 10.30
N ALA A 96 -1.23 9.05 10.51
CA ALA A 96 -2.37 9.96 10.58
C ALA A 96 -2.72 10.62 9.23
N ALA A 97 -2.13 10.14 8.12
CA ALA A 97 -2.41 10.67 6.79
C ALA A 97 -3.81 10.27 6.30
N ASN A 98 -4.38 11.09 5.42
CA ASN A 98 -5.63 10.74 4.74
C ASN A 98 -5.45 9.43 3.94
N PRO A 99 -6.48 8.60 3.87
CA PRO A 99 -6.41 7.38 3.07
C PRO A 99 -6.28 7.72 1.58
N TYR A 100 -5.43 6.94 0.90
CA TYR A 100 -5.29 6.99 -0.55
C TYR A 100 -6.11 5.87 -1.16
N THR A 101 -7.03 6.22 -2.04
CA THR A 101 -7.75 5.24 -2.88
C THR A 101 -7.06 5.13 -4.23
N MET A 102 -6.88 3.92 -4.76
CA MET A 102 -6.08 3.70 -5.96
C MET A 102 -6.54 2.48 -6.75
N ASP A 103 -6.15 2.40 -8.03
CA ASP A 103 -6.42 1.22 -8.84
C ASP A 103 -5.46 0.08 -8.51
N THR A 104 -4.17 0.38 -8.43
CA THR A 104 -3.14 -0.61 -8.09
C THR A 104 -2.01 0.00 -7.29
N ILE A 105 -1.44 -0.78 -6.39
CA ILE A 105 -0.26 -0.41 -5.62
C ILE A 105 0.79 -1.53 -5.64
N THR A 106 2.04 -1.14 -5.75
CA THR A 106 3.21 -1.97 -5.50
C THR A 106 4.04 -1.28 -4.41
N TYR A 107 4.00 -1.81 -3.20
CA TYR A 107 4.71 -1.28 -2.04
C TYR A 107 5.90 -2.16 -1.68
N ASN A 108 7.07 -1.57 -1.51
CA ASN A 108 8.26 -2.26 -1.04
C ASN A 108 8.45 -1.96 0.45
N ILE A 109 8.30 -3.00 1.28
CA ILE A 109 8.38 -2.92 2.74
C ILE A 109 9.78 -2.48 3.20
N GLY A 110 10.82 -2.99 2.54
CA GLY A 110 12.21 -2.70 2.92
C GLY A 110 12.64 -1.27 2.65
N SER A 111 12.24 -0.71 1.50
CA SER A 111 12.58 0.67 1.11
C SER A 111 11.50 1.69 1.48
N LYS A 112 10.33 1.24 1.98
CA LYS A 112 9.15 2.08 2.30
C LYS A 112 8.67 2.94 1.11
N LYS A 113 8.94 2.49 -0.11
CA LYS A 113 8.56 3.18 -1.35
C LYS A 113 7.41 2.47 -2.03
N ALA A 114 6.52 3.23 -2.67
CA ALA A 114 5.43 2.68 -3.44
C ALA A 114 5.39 3.23 -4.86
N LYS A 115 4.92 2.39 -5.79
CA LYS A 115 4.42 2.78 -7.10
C LYS A 115 2.92 2.56 -7.11
N ILE A 116 2.17 3.59 -7.47
CA ILE A 116 0.71 3.60 -7.40
C ILE A 116 0.19 4.06 -8.77
N LYS A 117 -0.92 3.45 -9.21
CA LYS A 117 -1.65 3.89 -10.39
C LYS A 117 -3.07 4.27 -10.01
N GLY A 118 -3.57 5.31 -10.64
CA GLY A 118 -4.95 5.76 -10.44
C GLY A 118 -5.24 6.19 -9.01
N VAL A 119 -4.40 7.05 -8.42
CA VAL A 119 -4.60 7.48 -7.04
C VAL A 119 -5.55 8.68 -6.97
N ALA A 120 -6.45 8.65 -5.99
CA ALA A 120 -7.24 9.79 -5.57
C ALA A 120 -7.09 9.97 -4.05
N THR A 121 -6.80 11.18 -3.62
CA THR A 121 -6.68 11.54 -2.20
C THR A 121 -7.19 12.95 -1.96
N GLN A 122 -7.75 13.18 -0.79
CA GLN A 122 -8.16 14.51 -0.37
C GLN A 122 -6.95 15.27 0.17
N GLU A 123 -6.70 16.44 -0.38
CA GLU A 123 -5.63 17.35 0.06
C GLU A 123 -6.20 18.76 0.23
N GLY A 124 -6.31 19.21 1.49
CA GLY A 124 -7.04 20.41 1.84
C GLY A 124 -8.53 20.30 1.51
N ASP A 125 -9.09 21.31 0.83
CA ASP A 125 -10.49 21.38 0.44
C ASP A 125 -10.78 20.71 -0.92
N GLY A 126 -9.79 20.07 -1.54
CA GLY A 126 -9.94 19.49 -2.87
C GLY A 126 -9.39 18.08 -3.00
N TRP A 127 -9.55 17.54 -4.19
CA TRP A 127 -9.07 16.21 -4.57
C TRP A 127 -7.86 16.30 -5.45
N LEU A 128 -6.84 15.54 -5.09
CA LEU A 128 -5.65 15.34 -5.88
C LEU A 128 -5.72 13.95 -6.53
N ILE A 129 -5.74 13.94 -7.86
CA ILE A 129 -5.85 12.73 -8.66
C ILE A 129 -4.56 12.57 -9.44
N GLY A 130 -3.98 11.38 -9.46
CA GLY A 130 -2.73 11.10 -10.15
C GLY A 130 -2.75 9.78 -10.89
N ASN A 131 -2.34 9.78 -12.16
CA ASN A 131 -2.29 8.54 -12.94
C ASN A 131 -1.09 7.67 -12.57
N ASN A 132 0.10 8.27 -12.47
CA ASN A 132 1.32 7.57 -12.08
C ASN A 132 1.93 8.28 -10.87
N VAL A 133 1.98 7.58 -9.76
CA VAL A 133 2.40 8.13 -8.49
C VAL A 133 3.51 7.29 -7.87
N LYS A 134 4.52 7.96 -7.33
CA LYS A 134 5.59 7.35 -6.53
C LYS A 134 5.58 7.96 -5.14
N LYS A 135 5.37 7.13 -4.13
CA LYS A 135 5.58 7.49 -2.73
C LYS A 135 7.02 7.16 -2.36
N MET A 136 7.67 8.09 -1.72
CA MET A 136 9.04 7.95 -1.22
C MET A 136 9.04 7.57 0.28
N ASP A 137 10.19 7.21 0.80
CA ASP A 137 10.41 6.84 2.20
C ASP A 137 10.26 8.01 3.18
N ASP A 138 10.44 9.24 2.72
CA ASP A 138 10.21 10.48 3.46
C ASP A 138 8.74 10.96 3.40
N ASN A 139 7.83 10.09 2.96
CA ASN A 139 6.42 10.38 2.71
C ASN A 139 6.15 11.42 1.62
N THR A 140 7.14 11.89 0.90
CA THR A 140 6.89 12.73 -0.27
C THR A 140 6.26 11.90 -1.41
N ILE A 141 5.36 12.53 -2.13
CA ILE A 141 4.63 11.91 -3.22
C ILE A 141 4.97 12.64 -4.52
N HIS A 142 5.45 11.89 -5.50
CA HIS A 142 5.71 12.40 -6.83
C HIS A 142 4.60 11.93 -7.77
N ILE A 143 3.94 12.87 -8.40
CA ILE A 143 2.81 12.63 -9.30
C ILE A 143 3.25 13.00 -10.72
N GLN A 144 2.91 12.15 -11.66
CA GLN A 144 2.96 12.43 -13.08
C GLN A 144 1.53 12.39 -13.63
N ASP A 145 1.22 13.39 -14.46
CA ASP A 145 -0.11 13.56 -15.04
C ASP A 145 -1.21 13.65 -13.97
N GLY A 146 -1.05 14.67 -13.09
CA GLY A 146 -1.96 14.94 -11.97
C GLY A 146 -3.04 15.94 -12.33
N LYS A 147 -4.17 15.83 -11.63
CA LYS A 147 -5.27 16.77 -11.63
C LYS A 147 -5.56 17.20 -10.20
N TYR A 148 -5.86 18.47 -9.98
CA TYR A 148 -6.36 18.96 -8.71
C TYR A 148 -7.71 19.66 -8.94
N THR A 149 -8.72 19.29 -8.19
CA THR A 149 -10.06 19.85 -8.31
C THR A 149 -10.72 20.00 -6.96
N THR A 150 -11.57 21.02 -6.83
CA THR A 150 -12.52 21.16 -5.71
C THR A 150 -13.93 20.75 -6.12
N CYS A 151 -14.08 20.11 -7.27
CA CYS A 151 -15.37 19.57 -7.72
C CYS A 151 -15.69 18.29 -6.95
N ASP A 152 -16.95 18.10 -6.58
CA ASP A 152 -17.44 16.89 -5.87
C ASP A 152 -17.42 15.65 -6.77
N GLN A 153 -17.39 15.82 -8.08
CA GLN A 153 -17.31 14.75 -9.06
C GLN A 153 -15.84 14.43 -9.39
N THR A 154 -15.25 13.53 -8.65
CA THR A 154 -13.84 13.17 -8.82
C THR A 154 -13.54 12.37 -10.09
N ASP A 155 -14.51 11.58 -10.57
CA ASP A 155 -14.35 10.76 -11.78
C ASP A 155 -14.40 11.61 -13.06
N HIS A 156 -15.20 12.67 -13.03
CA HIS A 156 -15.42 13.58 -14.17
C HIS A 156 -15.56 15.02 -13.67
N PRO A 157 -14.47 15.65 -13.20
CA PRO A 157 -14.56 17.00 -12.64
C PRO A 157 -14.80 18.03 -13.75
N HIS A 158 -15.80 18.92 -13.56
CA HIS A 158 -16.16 20.00 -14.49
C HIS A 158 -15.03 21.03 -14.66
N PHE A 159 -14.14 21.12 -13.71
CA PHE A 159 -12.94 21.95 -13.77
C PHE A 159 -11.81 21.35 -12.96
N TYR A 160 -10.61 21.51 -13.42
CA TYR A 160 -9.43 21.05 -12.70
C TYR A 160 -8.16 21.78 -13.13
N LEU A 161 -7.17 21.79 -12.24
CA LEU A 161 -5.80 22.15 -12.58
C LEU A 161 -5.07 20.91 -13.06
N ALA A 162 -4.74 20.88 -14.34
CA ALA A 162 -3.88 19.84 -14.92
C ALA A 162 -2.42 20.13 -14.64
N MET A 163 -1.70 19.14 -14.15
CA MET A 163 -0.29 19.24 -13.80
C MET A 163 0.50 18.13 -14.47
N THR A 164 1.54 18.47 -15.19
CA THR A 164 2.41 17.45 -15.82
C THR A 164 3.21 16.67 -14.78
N LYS A 165 3.72 17.36 -13.78
CA LYS A 165 4.45 16.78 -12.64
C LYS A 165 4.14 17.57 -11.38
N ALA A 166 3.97 16.87 -10.28
CA ALA A 166 3.82 17.50 -8.97
C ALA A 166 4.61 16.72 -7.91
N LYS A 167 5.10 17.45 -6.90
CA LYS A 167 5.67 16.90 -5.68
C LYS A 167 4.82 17.39 -4.51
N VAL A 168 4.21 16.45 -3.82
CA VAL A 168 3.40 16.70 -2.64
C VAL A 168 4.22 16.39 -1.39
N ILE A 169 4.26 17.33 -0.46
CA ILE A 169 4.77 17.12 0.89
C ILE A 169 3.55 17.19 1.80
N PRO A 170 3.01 16.03 2.25
CA PRO A 170 1.75 15.97 2.98
C PRO A 170 1.69 16.93 4.17
N GLY A 171 0.58 17.65 4.32
CA GLY A 171 0.38 18.63 5.39
C GLY A 171 1.26 19.89 5.32
N LYS A 172 2.06 20.06 4.23
CA LYS A 172 2.95 21.23 4.08
C LYS A 172 2.70 22.01 2.80
N LYS A 173 2.96 21.40 1.65
CA LYS A 173 2.86 22.08 0.35
C LYS A 173 2.82 21.12 -0.82
N VAL A 174 2.23 21.60 -1.91
CA VAL A 174 2.31 20.98 -3.23
C VAL A 174 3.16 21.87 -4.13
N VAL A 175 4.15 21.30 -4.79
CA VAL A 175 4.99 21.99 -5.76
C VAL A 175 4.72 21.36 -7.12
N THR A 176 4.27 22.15 -8.08
CA THR A 176 3.94 21.68 -9.43
C THR A 176 4.92 22.22 -10.46
N GLY A 177 5.11 21.48 -11.55
CA GLY A 177 5.62 22.02 -12.79
C GLY A 177 4.57 22.89 -13.49
N PRO A 178 4.65 23.06 -14.81
CA PRO A 178 3.63 23.80 -15.54
C PRO A 178 2.24 23.20 -15.27
N ALA A 179 1.31 24.07 -14.89
CA ALA A 179 -0.08 23.71 -14.63
C ALA A 179 -1.01 24.67 -15.37
N TYR A 180 -2.14 24.17 -15.80
CA TYR A 180 -3.15 24.95 -16.51
C TYR A 180 -4.56 24.54 -16.08
N LEU A 181 -5.45 25.51 -16.09
CA LEU A 181 -6.87 25.28 -15.77
C LEU A 181 -7.58 24.68 -16.98
N VAL A 182 -8.29 23.61 -16.74
CA VAL A 182 -9.20 22.98 -17.71
C VAL A 182 -10.61 23.15 -17.22
N LEU A 183 -11.50 23.57 -18.12
CA LEU A 183 -12.94 23.70 -17.92
C LEU A 183 -13.61 22.78 -18.93
N GLU A 184 -14.52 21.93 -18.48
CA GLU A 184 -15.33 21.01 -19.29
C GLU A 184 -16.80 21.46 -19.33
#